data_2d638c7935fe9b8e5fec47b2a9ba250d
#
_entry.id   2d638c7935fe9b8e5fec47b2a9ba250d
#
_cell.length_a   1.000
_cell.length_b   1.000
_cell.length_c   1.000
_cell.angle_alpha   90.00
_cell.angle_beta   90.00
_cell.angle_gamma   90.00
#
_symmetry.space_group_name_H-M   'P 1'
#
loop_
_entity.id
_entity.type
_entity.pdbx_description
1 polymer ?
#
loop_
_entity_poly.entity_id
_entity_poly.type
_entity_poly.pdbx_seq_one_letter_code
_entity_poly.pdbx_strand_id
1 'polypeptide(L)'
;MAPDGGDPPVTGTTVEEDDATRPGRREPLPGTGPVARYLLRTARRDADRIRAEAAAEAAATVGRARAEADALLAEARAAGAAEGAALAAEDLTRARREARAIVLRARQEACERLRAQVRAAVSALLRDDPALAERLRTLARHLAGAGADIAPGAGGGVVARGDGTLVDCSPSALTDRAFEALGAEVERLWAP
;
A
#
# COMPACT_ATOMS: atom_id res chain seq x y z
N MET A 1 3.55 18.90 19.26
CA MET A 1 3.01 20.25 19.49
C MET A 1 1.50 20.10 19.58
N ALA A 2 1.01 19.85 20.80
CA ALA A 2 -0.39 19.61 21.11
C ALA A 2 -1.09 20.95 21.33
N PRO A 3 -2.32 21.15 20.85
CA PRO A 3 -3.11 22.30 21.23
C PRO A 3 -3.81 22.03 22.56
N ASP A 4 -3.50 22.87 23.49
CA ASP A 4 -4.09 23.09 24.79
C ASP A 4 -5.58 23.46 24.62
N GLY A 5 -6.47 22.54 24.93
CA GLY A 5 -7.91 22.72 24.93
C GLY A 5 -8.39 23.15 26.31
N GLY A 6 -8.24 24.44 26.63
CA GLY A 6 -8.80 25.01 27.84
C GLY A 6 -10.33 24.97 27.83
N ASP A 7 -10.88 24.19 28.78
CA ASP A 7 -12.29 24.20 29.13
C ASP A 7 -12.70 25.59 29.69
N PRO A 8 -13.75 26.25 29.20
CA PRO A 8 -14.23 27.50 29.79
C PRO A 8 -14.90 27.21 31.14
N PRO A 9 -14.67 28.01 32.16
CA PRO A 9 -15.32 27.86 33.46
C PRO A 9 -16.82 28.06 33.32
N VAL A 10 -17.58 27.08 33.74
CA VAL A 10 -19.03 27.18 33.93
C VAL A 10 -19.24 28.17 35.07
N THR A 11 -19.52 29.44 34.74
CA THR A 11 -19.97 30.43 35.71
C THR A 11 -21.31 30.01 36.25
N GLY A 12 -21.31 29.48 37.47
CA GLY A 12 -22.51 29.25 38.24
C GLY A 12 -23.24 30.58 38.47
N THR A 13 -24.35 30.75 37.77
CA THR A 13 -25.30 31.81 38.08
C THR A 13 -25.93 31.47 39.42
N THR A 14 -25.38 32.06 40.47
CA THR A 14 -26.08 32.15 41.77
C THR A 14 -27.33 32.98 41.54
N VAL A 15 -28.47 32.31 41.48
CA VAL A 15 -29.78 32.97 41.57
C VAL A 15 -29.86 33.48 43.00
N GLU A 16 -29.68 34.80 43.18
CA GLU A 16 -30.03 35.46 44.39
C GLU A 16 -31.53 35.24 44.61
N GLU A 17 -31.85 34.44 45.62
CA GLU A 17 -33.21 34.22 46.11
C GLU A 17 -33.68 35.53 46.73
N ASP A 18 -34.44 36.31 45.95
CA ASP A 18 -35.16 37.48 46.43
C ASP A 18 -36.22 37.02 47.43
N ASP A 19 -35.88 37.11 48.73
CA ASP A 19 -36.72 36.74 49.89
C ASP A 19 -37.78 37.83 50.18
N ALA A 20 -38.29 38.51 49.16
CA ALA A 20 -39.32 39.52 49.31
C ALA A 20 -40.63 39.15 48.63
N THR A 21 -41.29 38.10 49.10
CA THR A 21 -42.78 38.04 49.12
C THR A 21 -43.20 36.70 49.69
N ARG A 22 -43.01 36.46 50.98
CA ARG A 22 -43.80 35.45 51.68
C ARG A 22 -45.21 35.98 51.86
N PRO A 23 -46.24 35.51 51.13
CA PRO A 23 -47.61 35.81 51.41
C PRO A 23 -47.91 35.32 52.84
N GLY A 24 -48.32 36.23 53.70
CA GLY A 24 -48.60 35.94 55.12
C GLY A 24 -49.35 34.62 55.27
N ARG A 25 -48.84 33.77 56.21
CA ARG A 25 -49.43 32.49 56.58
C ARG A 25 -50.84 32.76 57.06
N ARG A 26 -51.85 32.69 56.15
CA ARG A 26 -53.25 32.76 56.51
C ARG A 26 -53.56 31.52 57.44
N GLU A 27 -53.99 31.76 58.62
CA GLU A 27 -54.43 30.71 59.48
C GLU A 27 -55.51 29.86 58.82
N PRO A 28 -55.34 28.52 58.81
CA PRO A 28 -56.32 27.66 58.15
C PRO A 28 -57.67 27.80 58.80
N LEU A 29 -58.71 28.02 58.03
CA LEU A 29 -60.09 28.04 58.47
C LEU A 29 -60.42 26.76 59.21
N PRO A 30 -61.12 26.81 60.37
CA PRO A 30 -61.51 25.61 61.16
C PRO A 30 -62.35 24.67 60.26
N GLY A 31 -61.90 23.45 60.10
CA GLY A 31 -62.53 22.44 59.26
C GLY A 31 -61.79 22.10 57.92
N THR A 32 -60.85 22.90 57.46
CA THR A 32 -60.13 22.65 56.20
C THR A 32 -58.91 21.67 56.29
N GLY A 33 -58.50 21.30 57.50
CA GLY A 33 -57.37 20.45 57.80
C GLY A 33 -57.37 19.07 57.07
N PRO A 34 -58.48 18.34 56.98
CA PRO A 34 -58.55 17.12 56.23
C PRO A 34 -58.43 17.28 54.74
N VAL A 35 -59.05 18.30 54.16
CA VAL A 35 -59.01 18.64 52.72
C VAL A 35 -57.63 19.08 52.30
N ALA A 36 -57.02 19.97 53.08
CA ALA A 36 -55.65 20.46 52.83
C ALA A 36 -54.65 19.27 52.85
N ARG A 37 -54.76 18.34 53.77
CA ARG A 37 -53.93 17.13 53.82
C ARG A 37 -54.19 16.20 52.67
N TYR A 38 -55.40 16.08 52.16
CA TYR A 38 -55.74 15.30 50.97
C TYR A 38 -55.11 15.93 49.75
N LEU A 39 -55.28 17.23 49.52
CA LEU A 39 -54.74 17.96 48.41
C LEU A 39 -53.20 17.89 48.40
N LEU A 40 -52.54 18.08 49.55
CA LEU A 40 -51.08 17.95 49.64
C LEU A 40 -50.58 16.54 49.29
N ARG A 41 -51.32 15.50 49.76
CA ARG A 41 -50.96 14.12 49.38
C ARG A 41 -51.13 13.87 47.89
N THR A 42 -52.22 14.36 47.30
CA THR A 42 -52.43 14.24 45.84
C THR A 42 -51.37 14.99 45.05
N ALA A 43 -51.09 16.24 45.43
CA ALA A 43 -50.06 17.04 44.78
C ALA A 43 -48.64 16.41 44.87
N ARG A 44 -48.31 15.81 46.04
CA ARG A 44 -47.03 15.05 46.16
C ARG A 44 -46.99 13.82 45.25
N ARG A 45 -48.09 13.03 45.20
CA ARG A 45 -48.17 11.88 44.30
C ARG A 45 -48.03 12.31 42.84
N ASP A 46 -48.70 13.38 42.44
CA ASP A 46 -48.60 13.91 41.09
C ASP A 46 -47.17 14.43 40.77
N ALA A 47 -46.56 15.14 41.71
CA ALA A 47 -45.16 15.57 41.55
C ALA A 47 -44.18 14.41 41.45
N ASP A 48 -44.38 13.35 42.27
CA ASP A 48 -43.54 12.16 42.22
C ASP A 48 -43.73 11.39 40.90
N ARG A 49 -44.98 11.29 40.40
CA ARG A 49 -45.25 10.72 39.07
C ARG A 49 -44.59 11.50 37.96
N ILE A 50 -44.72 12.82 37.92
CA ILE A 50 -44.13 13.69 36.93
C ILE A 50 -42.59 13.55 36.95
N ARG A 51 -41.96 13.52 38.14
CA ARG A 51 -40.52 13.31 38.26
C ARG A 51 -40.09 11.96 37.73
N ALA A 52 -40.86 10.90 38.04
CA ALA A 52 -40.56 9.56 37.55
C ALA A 52 -40.68 9.46 36.02
N GLU A 53 -41.72 10.04 35.44
CA GLU A 53 -41.92 10.12 33.99
C GLU A 53 -40.80 10.90 33.32
N ALA A 54 -40.42 12.08 33.82
CA ALA A 54 -39.32 12.87 33.30
C ALA A 54 -37.96 12.16 33.41
N ALA A 55 -37.72 11.46 34.53
CA ALA A 55 -36.49 10.68 34.68
C ALA A 55 -36.42 9.50 33.69
N ALA A 56 -37.54 8.82 33.44
CA ALA A 56 -37.62 7.74 32.47
C ALA A 56 -37.42 8.24 31.05
N GLU A 57 -38.00 9.39 30.70
CA GLU A 57 -37.81 10.02 29.37
C GLU A 57 -36.37 10.49 29.15
N ALA A 58 -35.76 11.10 30.16
CA ALA A 58 -34.35 11.50 30.12
C ALA A 58 -33.45 10.27 29.98
N ALA A 59 -33.68 9.21 30.73
CA ALA A 59 -32.93 7.97 30.63
C ALA A 59 -33.04 7.33 29.20
N ALA A 60 -34.28 7.30 28.66
CA ALA A 60 -34.51 6.81 27.31
C ALA A 60 -33.79 7.66 26.24
N THR A 61 -33.78 8.99 26.40
CA THR A 61 -33.08 9.90 25.47
C THR A 61 -31.58 9.70 25.53
N VAL A 62 -30.98 9.63 26.72
CA VAL A 62 -29.55 9.31 26.89
C VAL A 62 -29.21 7.93 26.35
N GLY A 63 -30.09 6.94 26.59
CA GLY A 63 -29.90 5.59 26.06
C GLY A 63 -29.86 5.55 24.53
N ARG A 64 -30.79 6.25 23.87
CA ARG A 64 -30.79 6.37 22.41
C ARG A 64 -29.51 7.07 21.87
N ALA A 65 -29.15 8.19 22.46
CA ALA A 65 -27.95 8.94 22.04
C ALA A 65 -26.66 8.12 22.19
N ARG A 66 -26.56 7.32 23.27
CA ARG A 66 -25.42 6.40 23.45
C ARG A 66 -25.40 5.30 22.39
N ALA A 67 -26.54 4.68 22.12
CA ALA A 67 -26.64 3.64 21.11
C ALA A 67 -26.29 4.17 19.70
N GLU A 68 -26.73 5.37 19.35
CA GLU A 68 -26.37 6.05 18.10
C GLU A 68 -24.86 6.35 18.04
N ALA A 69 -24.28 6.86 19.12
CA ALA A 69 -22.84 7.12 19.19
C ALA A 69 -22.01 5.83 19.04
N ASP A 70 -22.42 4.75 19.72
CA ASP A 70 -21.75 3.46 19.62
C ASP A 70 -21.84 2.88 18.20
N ALA A 71 -22.98 3.02 17.53
CA ALA A 71 -23.17 2.60 16.15
C ALA A 71 -22.26 3.38 15.19
N LEU A 72 -22.18 4.71 15.31
CA LEU A 72 -21.30 5.56 14.52
C LEU A 72 -19.82 5.21 14.72
N LEU A 73 -19.42 4.97 15.96
CA LEU A 73 -18.05 4.55 16.29
C LEU A 73 -17.72 3.17 15.70
N ALA A 74 -18.67 2.23 15.74
CA ALA A 74 -18.48 0.91 15.13
C ALA A 74 -18.33 0.99 13.61
N GLU A 75 -19.17 1.79 12.95
CA GLU A 75 -19.11 2.04 11.52
C GLU A 75 -17.78 2.71 11.12
N ALA A 76 -17.38 3.77 11.83
CA ALA A 76 -16.12 4.46 11.57
C ALA A 76 -14.90 3.54 11.74
N ARG A 77 -14.91 2.68 12.77
CA ARG A 77 -13.84 1.69 12.96
C ARG A 77 -13.81 0.64 11.85
N ALA A 78 -14.98 0.16 11.41
CA ALA A 78 -15.06 -0.80 10.30
C ALA A 78 -14.57 -0.18 8.99
N ALA A 79 -14.98 1.05 8.68
CA ALA A 79 -14.53 1.78 7.50
C ALA A 79 -13.01 2.03 7.54
N GLY A 80 -12.47 2.50 8.66
CA GLY A 80 -11.04 2.73 8.81
C GLY A 80 -10.21 1.44 8.72
N ALA A 81 -10.71 0.32 9.26
CA ALA A 81 -10.05 -0.98 9.12
C ALA A 81 -10.04 -1.47 7.67
N ALA A 82 -11.15 -1.29 6.94
CA ALA A 82 -11.23 -1.67 5.52
C ALA A 82 -10.29 -0.81 4.65
N GLU A 83 -10.26 0.50 4.86
CA GLU A 83 -9.35 1.41 4.17
C GLU A 83 -7.88 1.08 4.47
N GLY A 84 -7.54 0.87 5.74
CA GLY A 84 -6.19 0.47 6.15
C GLY A 84 -5.76 -0.85 5.53
N ALA A 85 -6.65 -1.84 5.44
CA ALA A 85 -6.37 -3.12 4.78
C ALA A 85 -6.14 -2.95 3.26
N ALA A 86 -6.91 -2.09 2.60
CA ALA A 86 -6.73 -1.79 1.18
C ALA A 86 -5.38 -1.13 0.90
N LEU A 87 -5.02 -0.10 1.67
CA LEU A 87 -3.72 0.57 1.56
C LEU A 87 -2.54 -0.39 1.80
N ALA A 88 -2.64 -1.25 2.83
CA ALA A 88 -1.61 -2.25 3.11
C ALA A 88 -1.45 -3.26 1.96
N ALA A 89 -2.54 -3.67 1.32
CA ALA A 89 -2.51 -4.57 0.16
C ALA A 89 -1.85 -3.90 -1.06
N GLU A 90 -2.11 -2.62 -1.30
CA GLU A 90 -1.46 -1.84 -2.36
C GLU A 90 0.05 -1.69 -2.11
N ASP A 91 0.44 -1.34 -0.89
CA ASP A 91 1.85 -1.20 -0.51
C ASP A 91 2.61 -2.52 -0.63
N LEU A 92 2.01 -3.63 -0.20
CA LEU A 92 2.59 -4.96 -0.36
C LEU A 92 2.77 -5.32 -1.84
N THR A 93 1.79 -4.97 -2.67
CA THR A 93 1.86 -5.20 -4.13
C THR A 93 2.98 -4.37 -4.76
N ARG A 94 3.12 -3.11 -4.36
CA ARG A 94 4.19 -2.21 -4.79
C ARG A 94 5.57 -2.76 -4.39
N ALA A 95 5.74 -3.10 -3.12
CA ALA A 95 6.99 -3.67 -2.60
C ALA A 95 7.41 -4.96 -3.33
N ARG A 96 6.45 -5.85 -3.64
CA ARG A 96 6.71 -7.06 -4.43
C ARG A 96 7.16 -6.76 -5.86
N ARG A 97 6.57 -5.75 -6.50
CA ARG A 97 6.99 -5.32 -7.85
C ARG A 97 8.40 -4.74 -7.84
N GLU A 98 8.71 -3.89 -6.86
CA GLU A 98 10.04 -3.31 -6.68
C GLU A 98 11.10 -4.38 -6.42
N ALA A 99 10.83 -5.32 -5.51
CA ALA A 99 11.73 -6.45 -5.25
C ALA A 99 12.00 -7.28 -6.51
N ARG A 100 10.96 -7.60 -7.29
CA ARG A 100 11.11 -8.30 -8.58
C ARG A 100 11.94 -7.50 -9.58
N ALA A 101 11.71 -6.19 -9.67
CA ALA A 101 12.48 -5.32 -10.57
C ALA A 101 13.97 -5.29 -10.21
N ILE A 102 14.30 -5.27 -8.90
CA ILE A 102 15.69 -5.33 -8.42
C ILE A 102 16.33 -6.66 -8.83
N VAL A 103 15.65 -7.79 -8.59
CA VAL A 103 16.17 -9.11 -8.95
C VAL A 103 16.38 -9.25 -10.46
N LEU A 104 15.40 -8.81 -11.27
CA LEU A 104 15.51 -8.87 -12.72
C LEU A 104 16.66 -8.01 -13.25
N ARG A 105 16.84 -6.80 -12.72
CA ARG A 105 17.96 -5.93 -13.06
C ARG A 105 19.29 -6.59 -12.74
N ALA A 106 19.44 -7.15 -11.53
CA ALA A 106 20.66 -7.83 -11.14
C ALA A 106 20.98 -9.05 -12.04
N ARG A 107 19.96 -9.81 -12.45
CA ARG A 107 20.10 -10.91 -13.41
C ARG A 107 20.55 -10.42 -14.79
N GLN A 108 19.93 -9.34 -15.29
CA GLN A 108 20.29 -8.75 -16.57
C GLN A 108 21.76 -8.26 -16.55
N GLU A 109 22.16 -7.52 -15.52
CA GLU A 109 23.54 -7.04 -15.37
C GLU A 109 24.55 -8.21 -15.28
N ALA A 110 24.19 -9.29 -14.63
CA ALA A 110 25.04 -10.49 -14.56
C ALA A 110 25.16 -11.17 -15.93
N CYS A 111 24.05 -11.28 -16.70
CA CYS A 111 24.07 -11.81 -18.06
C CYS A 111 24.90 -10.94 -19.00
N GLU A 112 24.77 -9.61 -18.93
CA GLU A 112 25.55 -8.68 -19.74
C GLU A 112 27.05 -8.76 -19.44
N ARG A 113 27.41 -8.86 -18.14
CA ARG A 113 28.81 -9.08 -17.73
C ARG A 113 29.35 -10.41 -18.26
N LEU A 114 28.58 -11.48 -18.15
CA LEU A 114 28.99 -12.79 -18.69
C LEU A 114 29.20 -12.72 -20.22
N ARG A 115 28.25 -12.13 -20.95
CA ARG A 115 28.40 -11.93 -22.41
C ARG A 115 29.65 -11.12 -22.77
N ALA A 116 29.92 -10.06 -22.02
CA ALA A 116 31.11 -9.26 -22.22
C ALA A 116 32.41 -10.06 -21.98
N GLN A 117 32.46 -10.86 -20.91
CA GLN A 117 33.60 -11.74 -20.62
C GLN A 117 33.80 -12.81 -21.68
N VAL A 118 32.73 -13.48 -22.12
CA VAL A 118 32.81 -14.49 -23.20
C VAL A 118 33.29 -13.85 -24.48
N ARG A 119 32.75 -12.68 -24.85
CA ARG A 119 33.18 -11.94 -26.04
C ARG A 119 34.67 -11.58 -25.98
N ALA A 120 35.14 -11.10 -24.84
CA ALA A 120 36.56 -10.77 -24.65
C ALA A 120 37.43 -12.03 -24.74
N ALA A 121 37.01 -13.14 -24.15
CA ALA A 121 37.73 -14.43 -24.25
C ALA A 121 37.78 -14.97 -25.68
N VAL A 122 36.66 -14.88 -26.43
CA VAL A 122 36.64 -15.28 -27.85
C VAL A 122 37.57 -14.38 -28.68
N SER A 123 37.55 -13.07 -28.42
CA SER A 123 38.47 -12.13 -29.09
C SER A 123 39.94 -12.42 -28.80
N ALA A 124 40.28 -12.79 -27.56
CA ALA A 124 41.63 -13.18 -27.18
C ALA A 124 42.05 -14.49 -27.89
N LEU A 125 41.15 -15.51 -27.83
CA LEU A 125 41.42 -16.79 -28.48
C LEU A 125 41.65 -16.66 -29.98
N LEU A 126 40.89 -15.83 -30.68
CA LEU A 126 41.10 -15.60 -32.13
C LEU A 126 42.38 -14.83 -32.46
N ARG A 127 42.90 -14.03 -31.53
CA ARG A 127 44.20 -13.37 -31.68
C ARG A 127 45.37 -14.30 -31.41
N ASP A 128 45.21 -15.16 -30.40
CA ASP A 128 46.29 -15.99 -29.89
C ASP A 128 46.44 -17.31 -30.65
N ASP A 129 45.36 -17.76 -31.38
CA ASP A 129 45.38 -18.94 -32.25
C ASP A 129 45.08 -18.59 -33.71
N PRO A 130 46.13 -18.34 -34.52
CA PRO A 130 45.99 -18.06 -35.96
C PRO A 130 45.38 -19.24 -36.76
N ALA A 131 45.56 -20.48 -36.30
CA ALA A 131 45.01 -21.64 -36.97
C ALA A 131 43.46 -21.70 -36.79
N LEU A 132 42.97 -21.32 -35.64
CA LEU A 132 41.53 -21.16 -35.42
C LEU A 132 40.93 -20.04 -36.28
N ALA A 133 41.61 -18.91 -36.36
CA ALA A 133 41.18 -17.78 -37.18
C ALA A 133 41.09 -18.18 -38.68
N GLU A 134 42.03 -18.98 -39.17
CA GLU A 134 42.02 -19.47 -40.56
C GLU A 134 40.90 -20.50 -40.80
N ARG A 135 40.66 -21.37 -39.86
CA ARG A 135 39.50 -22.30 -39.91
C ARG A 135 38.17 -21.55 -39.98
N LEU A 136 38.02 -20.50 -39.20
CA LEU A 136 36.82 -19.63 -39.26
C LEU A 136 36.70 -18.93 -40.63
N ARG A 137 37.79 -18.44 -41.22
CA ARG A 137 37.78 -17.88 -42.57
C ARG A 137 37.31 -18.89 -43.62
N THR A 138 37.85 -20.11 -43.55
CA THR A 138 37.50 -21.18 -44.47
C THR A 138 36.01 -21.54 -44.31
N LEU A 139 35.52 -21.67 -43.06
CA LEU A 139 34.13 -21.94 -42.78
C LEU A 139 33.21 -20.81 -43.29
N ALA A 140 33.55 -19.57 -43.01
CA ALA A 140 32.75 -18.42 -43.42
C ALA A 140 32.67 -18.33 -44.96
N ARG A 141 33.78 -18.60 -45.68
CA ARG A 141 33.81 -18.68 -47.15
C ARG A 141 32.92 -19.80 -47.67
N HIS A 142 32.99 -20.98 -47.05
CA HIS A 142 32.17 -22.11 -47.44
C HIS A 142 30.67 -21.84 -47.27
N LEU A 143 30.29 -21.21 -46.17
CA LEU A 143 28.89 -20.86 -45.86
C LEU A 143 28.35 -19.71 -46.72
N ALA A 144 29.18 -18.74 -47.09
CA ALA A 144 28.78 -17.59 -47.90
C ALA A 144 28.88 -17.82 -49.43
N GLY A 145 29.46 -18.96 -49.84
CA GLY A 145 29.68 -19.32 -51.26
C GLY A 145 31.09 -19.07 -51.78
N ALA A 146 31.47 -19.76 -52.87
CA ALA A 146 32.84 -19.78 -53.40
C ALA A 146 33.37 -18.41 -53.86
N GLY A 147 32.50 -17.48 -54.22
CA GLY A 147 32.84 -16.10 -54.64
C GLY A 147 32.72 -15.06 -53.51
N ALA A 148 32.58 -15.48 -52.27
CA ALA A 148 32.35 -14.56 -51.17
C ALA A 148 33.55 -13.64 -50.88
N ASP A 149 33.27 -12.35 -50.72
CA ASP A 149 34.20 -11.36 -50.20
C ASP A 149 34.36 -11.52 -48.68
N ILE A 150 35.61 -11.50 -48.21
CA ILE A 150 35.95 -11.69 -46.80
C ILE A 150 36.61 -10.47 -46.24
N ALA A 151 35.96 -9.87 -45.22
CA ALA A 151 36.48 -8.72 -44.49
C ALA A 151 36.79 -9.10 -43.03
N PRO A 152 37.73 -8.42 -42.36
CA PRO A 152 37.94 -8.56 -40.93
C PRO A 152 36.71 -8.11 -40.18
N GLY A 153 36.27 -8.93 -39.18
CA GLY A 153 35.18 -8.59 -38.29
C GLY A 153 35.60 -7.68 -37.14
N ALA A 154 34.67 -6.91 -36.60
CA ALA A 154 34.90 -6.05 -35.43
C ALA A 154 35.39 -6.88 -34.23
N GLY A 155 36.46 -6.45 -33.55
CA GLY A 155 37.05 -7.14 -32.39
C GLY A 155 37.78 -8.44 -32.73
N GLY A 156 38.07 -8.72 -34.03
CA GLY A 156 38.61 -9.97 -34.54
C GLY A 156 37.58 -10.82 -35.27
N GLY A 157 38.00 -12.01 -35.76
CA GLY A 157 37.14 -12.87 -36.55
C GLY A 157 36.98 -12.38 -38.00
N VAL A 158 35.94 -12.82 -38.69
CA VAL A 158 35.70 -12.54 -40.12
C VAL A 158 34.22 -12.33 -40.40
N VAL A 159 33.96 -11.52 -41.44
CA VAL A 159 32.64 -11.37 -42.04
C VAL A 159 32.77 -11.72 -43.53
N ALA A 160 31.97 -12.67 -43.99
CA ALA A 160 31.92 -13.09 -45.39
C ALA A 160 30.59 -12.64 -46.02
N ARG A 161 30.68 -12.11 -47.25
CA ARG A 161 29.51 -11.69 -48.04
C ARG A 161 29.57 -12.37 -49.42
N GLY A 162 28.51 -13.05 -49.78
CA GLY A 162 28.37 -13.70 -51.10
C GLY A 162 26.91 -13.98 -51.40
N ASP A 163 26.55 -13.88 -52.68
CA ASP A 163 25.23 -14.25 -53.26
C ASP A 163 24.00 -14.01 -52.35
N GLY A 164 23.92 -12.80 -51.77
CA GLY A 164 22.81 -12.45 -50.87
C GLY A 164 22.93 -13.02 -49.43
N THR A 165 24.02 -13.71 -49.13
CA THR A 165 24.28 -14.31 -47.80
C THR A 165 25.36 -13.50 -47.07
N LEU A 166 25.11 -13.17 -45.81
CA LEU A 166 26.05 -12.57 -44.87
C LEU A 166 26.37 -13.55 -43.76
N VAL A 167 27.62 -13.93 -43.62
CA VAL A 167 28.10 -14.80 -42.54
C VAL A 167 29.00 -13.98 -41.63
N ASP A 168 28.51 -13.66 -40.44
CA ASP A 168 29.26 -12.93 -39.42
C ASP A 168 29.82 -13.93 -38.39
N CYS A 169 31.15 -14.04 -38.37
CA CYS A 169 31.95 -14.81 -37.43
C CYS A 169 32.80 -13.88 -36.53
N SER A 170 32.31 -12.68 -36.23
CA SER A 170 32.89 -11.80 -35.23
C SER A 170 32.70 -12.37 -33.82
N PRO A 171 33.51 -11.99 -32.83
CA PRO A 171 33.37 -12.41 -31.45
C PRO A 171 31.97 -12.12 -30.88
N SER A 172 31.32 -11.01 -31.25
CA SER A 172 29.95 -10.72 -30.82
C SER A 172 28.94 -11.71 -31.41
N ALA A 173 28.96 -11.96 -32.71
CA ALA A 173 28.06 -12.89 -33.37
C ALA A 173 28.24 -14.34 -32.88
N LEU A 174 29.47 -14.77 -32.64
CA LEU A 174 29.77 -16.09 -32.06
C LEU A 174 29.26 -16.20 -30.62
N THR A 175 29.44 -15.13 -29.83
CA THR A 175 28.92 -15.09 -28.45
C THR A 175 27.40 -15.15 -28.45
N ASP A 176 26.72 -14.35 -29.25
CA ASP A 176 25.26 -14.31 -29.28
C ASP A 176 24.66 -15.65 -29.71
N ARG A 177 25.22 -16.31 -30.72
CA ARG A 177 24.82 -17.69 -31.12
C ARG A 177 25.06 -18.72 -30.02
N ALA A 178 26.17 -18.60 -29.27
CA ALA A 178 26.45 -19.50 -28.16
C ALA A 178 25.41 -19.32 -27.04
N PHE A 179 25.04 -18.07 -26.72
CA PHE A 179 23.99 -17.80 -25.74
C PHE A 179 22.61 -18.24 -26.22
N GLU A 180 22.29 -18.10 -27.50
CA GLU A 180 21.02 -18.62 -28.07
C GLU A 180 20.97 -20.16 -27.98
N ALA A 181 22.07 -20.83 -28.32
CA ALA A 181 22.16 -22.28 -28.26
C ALA A 181 22.05 -22.82 -26.80
N LEU A 182 22.58 -22.08 -25.83
CA LEU A 182 22.51 -22.41 -24.41
C LEU A 182 21.20 -21.97 -23.73
N GLY A 183 20.33 -21.25 -24.40
CA GLY A 183 19.15 -20.57 -23.92
C GLY A 183 18.53 -21.13 -22.63
N ALA A 184 17.97 -22.34 -22.68
CA ALA A 184 17.35 -22.98 -21.51
C ALA A 184 18.34 -23.31 -20.37
N GLU A 185 19.62 -23.51 -20.69
CA GLU A 185 20.66 -23.79 -19.67
C GLU A 185 21.08 -22.53 -18.93
N VAL A 186 21.19 -21.42 -19.63
CA VAL A 186 21.45 -20.10 -19.02
C VAL A 186 20.28 -19.73 -18.09
N GLU A 187 19.04 -20.01 -18.49
CA GLU A 187 17.87 -19.79 -17.64
C GLU A 187 17.89 -20.63 -16.37
N ARG A 188 18.39 -21.87 -16.44
CA ARG A 188 18.54 -22.75 -15.26
C ARG A 188 19.51 -22.22 -14.21
N LEU A 189 20.53 -21.45 -14.63
CA LEU A 189 21.45 -20.80 -13.67
C LEU A 189 20.73 -19.80 -12.75
N TRP A 190 19.56 -19.33 -13.17
CA TRP A 190 18.78 -18.36 -12.42
C TRP A 190 17.49 -18.95 -11.80
N ALA A 191 17.25 -20.24 -11.99
CA ALA A 191 16.15 -20.93 -11.32
C ALA A 191 16.39 -20.96 -9.81
N PRO A 192 15.34 -20.71 -8.96
CA PRO A 192 15.46 -20.74 -7.52
C PRO A 192 15.77 -22.15 -7.01
#